data_738b9d7d1282294839177b55121c7559
#
_entry.id   738b9d7d1282294839177b55121c7559
#
_cell.length_a   1.000
_cell.length_b   1.000
_cell.length_c   1.000
_cell.angle_alpha   90.00
_cell.angle_beta   90.00
_cell.angle_gamma   90.00
#
_symmetry.space_group_name_H-M   'P 1'
#
loop_
_entity.id
_entity.type
_entity.pdbx_description
1 polymer ?
#
loop_
_entity_poly.entity_id
_entity_poly.type
_entity_poly.pdbx_seq_one_letter_code
_entity_poly.pdbx_strand_id
1 'polypeptide(L)'
;MSTYVYMVRHGESPKEGNDRTRGLTPKGYLDSNTITDILKCENINVVVSSPYRRSVLTVKNLAEHIGQEVLIYEDLKERKFSSEDNRISDKQLVPLLEKSFEDSNFALDGGESNDDCQKRAIKVVNELLEKFRNKKIVIGSHGAIMTLMMGYFDSTYDLNFLHSTSKPDIYRMEFKGMDLVNVRRIWEVD
;
A
#
# COMPACT_ATOMS: atom_id res chain seq x y z
N MET A 1 -3.68 0.20 -25.09
CA MET A 1 -2.85 -0.57 -24.13
C MET A 1 -3.12 -0.05 -22.73
N SER A 2 -3.05 -0.93 -21.72
CA SER A 2 -3.35 -0.58 -20.33
C SER A 2 -2.07 -0.50 -19.49
N THR A 3 -2.09 0.37 -18.45
CA THR A 3 -1.14 0.36 -17.36
C THR A 3 -1.72 -0.46 -16.22
N TYR A 4 -0.92 -1.32 -15.59
CA TYR A 4 -1.36 -2.12 -14.45
C TYR A 4 -0.61 -1.70 -13.19
N VAL A 5 -1.35 -1.45 -12.12
CA VAL A 5 -0.80 -1.18 -10.79
C VAL A 5 -1.18 -2.33 -9.86
N TYR A 6 -0.18 -2.97 -9.28
CA TYR A 6 -0.36 -4.02 -8.28
C TYR A 6 -0.13 -3.40 -6.91
N MET A 7 -1.22 -3.12 -6.19
CA MET A 7 -1.17 -2.66 -4.81
C MET A 7 -0.87 -3.84 -3.91
N VAL A 8 0.26 -3.81 -3.22
CA VAL A 8 0.72 -4.88 -2.32
C VAL A 8 0.75 -4.37 -0.89
N ARG A 9 -0.21 -4.81 -0.07
CA ARG A 9 -0.15 -4.58 1.37
C ARG A 9 0.98 -5.40 1.96
N HIS A 10 1.80 -4.79 2.84
CA HIS A 10 2.94 -5.47 3.46
C HIS A 10 2.51 -6.73 4.23
N GLY A 11 3.44 -7.69 4.34
CA GLY A 11 3.30 -8.90 5.13
C GLY A 11 3.23 -8.65 6.64
N GLU A 12 3.01 -9.70 7.42
CA GLU A 12 2.96 -9.59 8.87
C GLU A 12 4.24 -8.96 9.43
N SER A 13 4.06 -8.00 10.34
CA SER A 13 5.12 -7.22 10.96
C SER A 13 4.98 -7.23 12.48
N PRO A 14 6.08 -7.20 13.25
CA PRO A 14 6.01 -7.08 14.70
C PRO A 14 5.14 -5.91 15.14
N LYS A 15 4.37 -6.08 16.20
CA LYS A 15 3.49 -5.03 16.75
C LYS A 15 4.28 -3.94 17.47
N GLU A 16 5.48 -4.26 17.94
CA GLU A 16 6.35 -3.36 18.69
C GLU A 16 7.46 -2.77 17.80
N GLY A 17 8.05 -1.69 18.27
CA GLY A 17 9.16 -1.02 17.61
C GLY A 17 8.75 0.24 16.84
N ASN A 18 9.76 0.90 16.27
CA ASN A 18 9.58 2.10 15.48
C ASN A 18 8.84 1.79 14.17
N ASP A 19 7.86 2.60 13.83
CA ASP A 19 6.98 2.35 12.68
C ASP A 19 7.71 2.36 11.34
N ARG A 20 8.73 3.18 11.19
CA ARG A 20 9.55 3.25 9.97
C ARG A 20 10.50 2.05 9.82
N THR A 21 11.08 1.57 10.93
CA THR A 21 12.21 0.61 10.90
C THR A 21 11.84 -0.81 11.24
N ARG A 22 10.66 -1.09 11.80
CA ARG A 22 10.21 -2.46 12.06
C ARG A 22 10.05 -3.24 10.75
N GLY A 23 10.58 -4.45 10.74
CA GLY A 23 10.58 -5.34 9.57
C GLY A 23 9.38 -6.26 9.51
N LEU A 24 9.61 -7.47 9.00
CA LEU A 24 8.63 -8.55 8.90
C LEU A 24 8.86 -9.59 9.99
N THR A 25 7.80 -10.29 10.39
CA THR A 25 7.89 -11.53 11.16
C THR A 25 8.40 -12.67 10.27
N PRO A 26 8.80 -13.85 10.84
CA PRO A 26 9.12 -15.03 10.04
C PRO A 26 8.00 -15.38 9.04
N LYS A 27 6.73 -15.29 9.45
CA LYS A 27 5.58 -15.47 8.56
C LYS A 27 5.57 -14.43 7.44
N GLY A 28 5.78 -13.14 7.76
CA GLY A 28 5.84 -12.07 6.77
C GLY A 28 6.93 -12.29 5.72
N TYR A 29 8.08 -12.85 6.08
CA TYR A 29 9.13 -13.23 5.13
C TYR A 29 8.70 -14.39 4.23
N LEU A 30 8.02 -15.40 4.76
CA LEU A 30 7.48 -16.51 3.95
C LEU A 30 6.43 -15.97 2.96
N ASP A 31 5.54 -15.10 3.42
CA ASP A 31 4.54 -14.47 2.58
C ASP A 31 5.16 -13.60 1.47
N SER A 32 6.31 -12.95 1.72
CA SER A 32 7.04 -12.18 0.69
C SER A 32 7.57 -13.07 -0.43
N ASN A 33 7.97 -14.30 -0.13
CA ASN A 33 8.35 -15.29 -1.14
C ASN A 33 7.12 -15.70 -1.97
N THR A 34 5.97 -15.94 -1.34
CA THR A 34 4.71 -16.25 -2.02
C THR A 34 4.28 -15.10 -2.94
N ILE A 35 4.39 -13.85 -2.49
CA ILE A 35 4.13 -12.66 -3.34
C ILE A 35 5.03 -12.67 -4.57
N THR A 36 6.31 -12.96 -4.38
CA THR A 36 7.26 -13.06 -5.50
C THR A 36 6.84 -14.16 -6.47
N ASP A 37 6.45 -15.33 -5.98
CA ASP A 37 6.00 -16.44 -6.82
C ASP A 37 4.74 -16.12 -7.61
N ILE A 38 3.79 -15.39 -7.04
CA ILE A 38 2.59 -14.93 -7.73
C ILE A 38 2.95 -13.90 -8.81
N LEU A 39 3.76 -12.91 -8.48
CA LEU A 39 4.00 -11.76 -9.34
C LEU A 39 5.11 -11.95 -10.37
N LYS A 40 6.03 -12.90 -10.20
CA LYS A 40 7.11 -13.16 -11.16
C LYS A 40 6.60 -13.54 -12.57
N CYS A 41 5.41 -14.14 -12.67
CA CYS A 41 4.79 -14.52 -13.95
C CYS A 41 3.99 -13.37 -14.58
N GLU A 42 3.81 -12.25 -13.88
CA GLU A 42 3.05 -11.10 -14.36
C GLU A 42 3.83 -10.16 -15.28
N ASN A 43 5.14 -10.40 -15.51
CA ASN A 43 6.02 -9.52 -16.30
C ASN A 43 6.07 -8.08 -15.73
N ILE A 44 6.31 -7.94 -14.44
CA ILE A 44 6.44 -6.66 -13.76
C ILE A 44 7.61 -5.86 -14.34
N ASN A 45 7.42 -4.57 -14.56
CA ASN A 45 8.42 -3.68 -15.14
C ASN A 45 9.14 -2.83 -14.09
N VAL A 46 8.47 -2.50 -12.98
CA VAL A 46 9.03 -1.64 -11.92
C VAL A 46 8.39 -1.98 -10.58
N VAL A 47 9.21 -1.92 -9.54
CA VAL A 47 8.77 -2.08 -8.15
C VAL A 47 9.07 -0.80 -7.39
N VAL A 48 8.03 -0.19 -6.83
CA VAL A 48 8.14 0.97 -5.95
C VAL A 48 7.59 0.61 -4.56
N SER A 49 7.95 1.36 -3.54
CA SER A 49 7.47 1.12 -2.19
C SER A 49 7.43 2.39 -1.34
N SER A 50 6.56 2.36 -0.33
CA SER A 50 6.70 3.16 0.87
C SER A 50 8.11 3.03 1.46
N PRO A 51 8.63 4.06 2.17
CA PRO A 51 9.94 3.99 2.82
C PRO A 51 9.96 3.06 4.05
N TYR A 52 8.81 2.62 4.55
CA TYR A 52 8.73 1.77 5.73
C TYR A 52 9.29 0.38 5.45
N ARG A 53 10.21 -0.06 6.31
CA ARG A 53 10.99 -1.28 6.09
C ARG A 53 10.13 -2.52 5.80
N ARG A 54 9.01 -2.70 6.51
CA ARG A 54 8.10 -3.83 6.29
C ARG A 54 7.53 -3.86 4.87
N SER A 55 7.24 -2.70 4.30
CA SER A 55 6.75 -2.59 2.92
C SER A 55 7.84 -2.92 1.91
N VAL A 56 9.03 -2.34 2.09
CA VAL A 56 10.20 -2.61 1.23
C VAL A 56 10.54 -4.10 1.22
N LEU A 57 10.64 -4.71 2.40
CA LEU A 57 10.96 -6.14 2.53
C LEU A 57 9.91 -7.04 1.88
N THR A 58 8.65 -6.64 1.86
CA THR A 58 7.57 -7.41 1.26
C THR A 58 7.72 -7.55 -0.26
N VAL A 59 8.27 -6.54 -0.94
CA VAL A 59 8.41 -6.52 -2.41
C VAL A 59 9.86 -6.64 -2.90
N LYS A 60 10.83 -6.68 -1.98
CA LYS A 60 12.26 -6.69 -2.31
C LYS A 60 12.66 -7.91 -3.16
N ASN A 61 12.22 -9.11 -2.76
CA ASN A 61 12.57 -10.34 -3.49
C ASN A 61 12.06 -10.33 -4.93
N LEU A 62 10.89 -9.73 -5.17
CA LEU A 62 10.36 -9.53 -6.52
C LEU A 62 11.23 -8.56 -7.32
N ALA A 63 11.65 -7.44 -6.73
CA ALA A 63 12.54 -6.48 -7.40
C ALA A 63 13.87 -7.15 -7.79
N GLU A 64 14.49 -7.89 -6.87
CA GLU A 64 15.72 -8.65 -7.14
C GLU A 64 15.51 -9.70 -8.24
N HIS A 65 14.37 -10.40 -8.24
CA HIS A 65 14.04 -11.41 -9.27
C HIS A 65 13.97 -10.81 -10.68
N ILE A 66 13.46 -9.60 -10.82
CA ILE A 66 13.40 -8.89 -12.11
C ILE A 66 14.65 -8.05 -12.42
N GLY A 67 15.69 -8.16 -11.58
CA GLY A 67 16.97 -7.46 -11.78
C GLY A 67 16.90 -5.95 -11.55
N GLN A 68 16.05 -5.50 -10.64
CA GLN A 68 15.84 -4.09 -10.32
C GLN A 68 15.95 -3.80 -8.83
N GLU A 69 16.10 -2.52 -8.48
CA GLU A 69 16.00 -2.02 -7.12
C GLU A 69 14.57 -1.54 -6.83
N VAL A 70 14.20 -1.58 -5.55
CA VAL A 70 12.93 -0.97 -5.10
C VAL A 70 13.07 0.55 -5.09
N LEU A 71 12.25 1.24 -5.87
CA LEU A 71 12.20 2.70 -5.87
C LEU A 71 11.37 3.19 -4.67
N ILE A 72 11.97 4.04 -3.85
CA ILE A 72 11.34 4.53 -2.61
C ILE A 72 10.67 5.88 -2.85
N TYR A 73 9.39 5.97 -2.46
CA TYR A 73 8.61 7.20 -2.46
C TYR A 73 8.14 7.52 -1.04
N GLU A 74 8.65 8.61 -0.47
CA GLU A 74 8.33 9.04 0.90
C GLU A 74 6.81 9.26 1.09
N ASP A 75 6.14 9.81 0.07
CA ASP A 75 4.70 10.09 0.12
C ASP A 75 3.81 8.84 0.04
N LEU A 76 4.39 7.64 -0.08
CA LEU A 76 3.68 6.36 0.04
C LEU A 76 3.69 5.78 1.47
N LYS A 77 4.26 6.46 2.46
CA LYS A 77 4.20 6.02 3.86
C LYS A 77 2.77 5.88 4.35
N GLU A 78 2.56 5.00 5.35
CA GLU A 78 1.22 4.77 5.92
C GLU A 78 0.59 6.06 6.46
N ARG A 79 -0.73 6.04 6.54
CA ARG A 79 -1.55 7.09 7.15
C ARG A 79 -1.02 7.39 8.56
N LYS A 80 -0.67 8.64 8.81
CA LYS A 80 -0.11 9.09 10.07
C LYS A 80 -1.21 9.61 11.01
N PHE A 81 -1.48 8.87 12.09
CA PHE A 81 -2.51 9.24 13.07
C PHE A 81 -2.01 10.17 14.18
N SER A 82 -0.70 10.11 14.47
CA SER A 82 -0.08 10.93 15.54
C SER A 82 1.36 11.28 15.16
N SER A 83 2.09 11.98 16.03
CA SER A 83 3.53 12.20 15.87
C SER A 83 4.30 10.86 15.84
N GLU A 84 5.47 10.84 15.20
CA GLU A 84 6.30 9.62 15.08
C GLU A 84 6.70 9.04 16.45
N ASP A 85 6.80 9.89 17.47
CA ASP A 85 7.19 9.51 18.82
C ASP A 85 6.03 8.94 19.67
N ASN A 86 4.79 8.99 19.17
CA ASN A 86 3.60 8.63 19.93
C ASN A 86 2.72 7.64 19.16
N ARG A 87 3.19 6.40 19.08
CA ARG A 87 2.45 5.32 18.40
C ARG A 87 1.14 5.02 19.11
N ILE A 88 0.05 5.04 18.34
CA ILE A 88 -1.27 4.67 18.80
C ILE A 88 -1.40 3.15 18.83
N SER A 89 -1.94 2.60 19.94
CA SER A 89 -2.20 1.16 20.05
C SER A 89 -3.30 0.72 19.07
N ASP A 90 -3.27 -0.56 18.67
CA ASP A 90 -4.28 -1.12 17.75
C ASP A 90 -5.71 -0.94 18.31
N LYS A 91 -5.89 -1.01 19.64
CA LYS A 91 -7.19 -0.80 20.31
C LYS A 91 -7.71 0.64 20.17
N GLN A 92 -6.80 1.62 20.19
CA GLN A 92 -7.14 3.03 20.00
C GLN A 92 -7.31 3.39 18.52
N LEU A 93 -6.69 2.61 17.62
CA LEU A 93 -6.67 2.88 16.20
C LEU A 93 -8.05 2.68 15.55
N VAL A 94 -8.81 1.67 15.96
CA VAL A 94 -10.12 1.34 15.34
C VAL A 94 -11.10 2.52 15.39
N PRO A 95 -11.38 3.17 16.55
CA PRO A 95 -12.27 4.33 16.59
C PRO A 95 -11.75 5.52 15.79
N LEU A 96 -10.43 5.68 15.70
CA LEU A 96 -9.82 6.76 14.91
C LEU A 96 -9.96 6.53 13.41
N LEU A 97 -9.85 5.27 12.96
CA LEU A 97 -10.14 4.89 11.58
C LEU A 97 -11.58 5.19 11.22
N GLU A 98 -12.54 4.75 12.03
CA GLU A 98 -13.97 5.01 11.83
C GLU A 98 -14.22 6.51 11.67
N LYS A 99 -13.76 7.32 12.63
CA LYS A 99 -13.90 8.78 12.58
C LYS A 99 -13.23 9.41 11.35
N SER A 100 -12.07 8.91 10.94
CA SER A 100 -11.34 9.41 9.76
C SER A 100 -12.06 9.11 8.45
N PHE A 101 -12.80 8.00 8.36
CA PHE A 101 -13.60 7.69 7.18
C PHE A 101 -14.97 8.36 7.19
N GLU A 102 -15.51 8.72 8.36
CA GLU A 102 -16.72 9.55 8.49
C GLU A 102 -16.45 11.02 8.16
N ASP A 103 -15.28 11.53 8.59
CA ASP A 103 -14.82 12.89 8.34
C ASP A 103 -13.40 12.87 7.78
N SER A 104 -13.27 13.05 6.47
CA SER A 104 -11.99 12.98 5.75
C SER A 104 -10.99 14.08 6.15
N ASN A 105 -11.46 15.15 6.81
CA ASN A 105 -10.60 16.23 7.30
C ASN A 105 -10.18 16.03 8.76
N PHE A 106 -10.70 15.00 9.43
CA PHE A 106 -10.33 14.70 10.81
C PHE A 106 -8.84 14.35 10.94
N ALA A 107 -8.15 15.00 11.84
CA ALA A 107 -6.76 14.71 12.22
C ALA A 107 -6.54 14.95 13.71
N LEU A 108 -5.68 14.15 14.32
CA LEU A 108 -5.13 14.44 15.65
C LEU A 108 -3.90 15.34 15.51
N ASP A 109 -3.52 15.98 16.63
CA ASP A 109 -2.30 16.78 16.68
C ASP A 109 -1.07 15.94 16.31
N GLY A 110 -0.25 16.47 15.40
CA GLY A 110 0.93 15.78 14.86
C GLY A 110 0.62 14.67 13.86
N GLY A 111 -0.65 14.38 13.59
CA GLY A 111 -1.11 13.47 12.55
C GLY A 111 -1.52 14.19 11.27
N GLU A 112 -2.07 13.43 10.33
CA GLU A 112 -2.66 13.94 9.09
C GLU A 112 -4.11 13.46 8.95
N SER A 113 -4.90 14.12 8.12
CA SER A 113 -6.24 13.66 7.77
C SER A 113 -6.21 12.59 6.67
N ASN A 114 -7.33 11.88 6.45
CA ASN A 114 -7.46 11.00 5.29
C ASN A 114 -7.31 11.78 3.97
N ASP A 115 -7.84 13.00 3.91
CA ASP A 115 -7.74 13.87 2.74
C ASP A 115 -6.28 14.23 2.43
N ASP A 116 -5.48 14.63 3.43
CA ASP A 116 -4.07 14.92 3.26
C ASP A 116 -3.26 13.69 2.80
N CYS A 117 -3.51 12.54 3.43
CA CYS A 117 -2.88 11.28 3.08
C CYS A 117 -3.21 10.87 1.64
N GLN A 118 -4.48 10.93 1.25
CA GLN A 118 -4.92 10.60 -0.10
C GLN A 118 -4.27 11.53 -1.15
N LYS A 119 -4.26 12.83 -0.90
CA LYS A 119 -3.67 13.81 -1.82
C LYS A 119 -2.19 13.54 -2.09
N ARG A 120 -1.37 13.31 -1.03
CA ARG A 120 0.05 13.02 -1.24
C ARG A 120 0.28 11.70 -1.98
N ALA A 121 -0.53 10.67 -1.66
CA ALA A 121 -0.42 9.35 -2.28
C ALA A 121 -0.84 9.38 -3.76
N ILE A 122 -1.94 10.05 -4.09
CA ILE A 122 -2.45 10.15 -5.48
C ILE A 122 -1.50 10.94 -6.36
N LYS A 123 -0.80 11.95 -5.82
CA LYS A 123 0.26 12.63 -6.57
C LYS A 123 1.32 11.64 -7.06
N VAL A 124 1.75 10.70 -6.21
CA VAL A 124 2.70 9.65 -6.61
C VAL A 124 2.07 8.69 -7.61
N VAL A 125 0.84 8.22 -7.40
CA VAL A 125 0.17 7.30 -8.33
C VAL A 125 0.05 7.93 -9.71
N ASN A 126 -0.35 9.19 -9.81
CA ASN A 126 -0.46 9.91 -11.08
C ASN A 126 0.90 10.03 -11.77
N GLU A 127 1.96 10.39 -11.04
CA GLU A 127 3.34 10.42 -11.57
C GLU A 127 3.74 9.05 -12.14
N LEU A 128 3.45 7.97 -11.41
CA LEU A 128 3.77 6.61 -11.86
C LEU A 128 2.98 6.20 -13.11
N LEU A 129 1.69 6.52 -13.19
CA LEU A 129 0.84 6.24 -14.36
C LEU A 129 1.33 6.96 -15.61
N GLU A 130 1.82 8.19 -15.46
CA GLU A 130 2.39 8.97 -16.57
C GLU A 130 3.77 8.42 -16.99
N LYS A 131 4.67 8.24 -16.01
CA LYS A 131 6.07 7.84 -16.23
C LYS A 131 6.17 6.41 -16.78
N PHE A 132 5.32 5.51 -16.30
CA PHE A 132 5.33 4.09 -16.66
C PHE A 132 4.09 3.68 -17.46
N ARG A 133 3.65 4.53 -18.38
CA ARG A 133 2.50 4.26 -19.26
C ARG A 133 2.65 2.91 -19.99
N ASN A 134 1.59 2.12 -20.03
CA ASN A 134 1.53 0.78 -20.61
C ASN A 134 2.50 -0.23 -19.98
N LYS A 135 2.90 0.00 -18.74
CA LYS A 135 3.77 -0.87 -17.95
C LYS A 135 3.02 -1.50 -16.78
N LYS A 136 3.66 -2.44 -16.13
CA LYS A 136 3.18 -3.12 -14.92
C LYS A 136 4.01 -2.69 -13.72
N ILE A 137 3.37 -2.03 -12.77
CA ILE A 137 3.97 -1.35 -11.63
C ILE A 137 3.53 -2.07 -10.36
N VAL A 138 4.46 -2.47 -9.51
CA VAL A 138 4.16 -2.93 -8.15
C VAL A 138 4.37 -1.78 -7.18
N ILE A 139 3.40 -1.58 -6.28
CA ILE A 139 3.47 -0.59 -5.19
C ILE A 139 3.39 -1.32 -3.86
N GLY A 140 4.50 -1.41 -3.14
CA GLY A 140 4.53 -1.85 -1.75
C GLY A 140 3.91 -0.79 -0.84
N SER A 141 2.89 -1.17 -0.07
CA SER A 141 2.02 -0.24 0.64
C SER A 141 1.49 -0.79 1.98
N HIS A 142 0.55 -0.07 2.55
CA HIS A 142 -0.06 -0.34 3.86
C HIS A 142 -1.59 -0.27 3.75
N GLY A 143 -2.29 -0.75 4.79
CA GLY A 143 -3.74 -0.92 4.73
C GLY A 143 -4.51 0.38 4.50
N ALA A 144 -4.30 1.40 5.33
CA ALA A 144 -5.09 2.63 5.24
C ALA A 144 -4.77 3.43 3.98
N ILE A 145 -3.49 3.68 3.68
CA ILE A 145 -3.11 4.44 2.49
C ILE A 145 -3.51 3.72 1.18
N MET A 146 -3.39 2.39 1.13
CA MET A 146 -3.84 1.60 -0.02
C MET A 146 -5.35 1.78 -0.25
N THR A 147 -6.14 1.69 0.81
CA THR A 147 -7.59 1.93 0.76
C THR A 147 -7.91 3.33 0.25
N LEU A 148 -7.20 4.35 0.74
CA LEU A 148 -7.38 5.73 0.30
C LEU A 148 -6.98 5.95 -1.17
N MET A 149 -5.88 5.33 -1.63
CA MET A 149 -5.48 5.38 -3.04
C MET A 149 -6.53 4.74 -3.94
N MET A 150 -7.01 3.55 -3.59
CA MET A 150 -8.04 2.85 -4.36
C MET A 150 -9.37 3.58 -4.31
N GLY A 151 -9.74 4.10 -3.14
CA GLY A 151 -10.98 4.88 -2.91
C GLY A 151 -11.04 6.21 -3.70
N TYR A 152 -9.91 6.77 -4.09
CA TYR A 152 -9.86 7.94 -4.97
C TYR A 152 -10.43 7.64 -6.36
N PHE A 153 -10.15 6.45 -6.89
CA PHE A 153 -10.63 6.03 -8.21
C PHE A 153 -12.01 5.37 -8.18
N ASP A 154 -12.36 4.71 -7.07
CA ASP A 154 -13.63 4.01 -6.88
C ASP A 154 -14.02 4.04 -5.40
N SER A 155 -15.09 4.78 -5.09
CA SER A 155 -15.56 5.01 -3.70
C SER A 155 -16.03 3.75 -2.97
N THR A 156 -16.14 2.60 -3.63
CA THR A 156 -16.45 1.33 -2.99
C THR A 156 -15.29 0.81 -2.12
N TYR A 157 -14.07 1.31 -2.34
CA TYR A 157 -12.90 1.02 -1.50
C TYR A 157 -12.86 1.97 -0.31
N ASP A 158 -13.58 1.60 0.72
CA ASP A 158 -13.83 2.35 1.95
C ASP A 158 -13.31 1.63 3.21
N LEU A 159 -13.81 1.99 4.39
CA LEU A 159 -13.44 1.37 5.65
C LEU A 159 -13.80 -0.13 5.69
N ASN A 160 -14.94 -0.53 5.11
CA ASN A 160 -15.33 -1.94 5.05
C ASN A 160 -14.34 -2.74 4.20
N PHE A 161 -13.91 -2.16 3.08
CA PHE A 161 -12.83 -2.73 2.27
C PHE A 161 -11.55 -2.89 3.09
N LEU A 162 -11.10 -1.85 3.82
CA LEU A 162 -9.93 -1.91 4.69
C LEU A 162 -9.99 -3.08 5.68
N HIS A 163 -11.14 -3.27 6.33
CA HIS A 163 -11.36 -4.36 7.28
C HIS A 163 -11.37 -5.75 6.61
N SER A 164 -11.69 -5.83 5.33
CA SER A 164 -11.68 -7.08 4.55
C SER A 164 -10.30 -7.48 4.05
N THR A 165 -9.32 -6.57 4.08
CA THR A 165 -7.96 -6.84 3.59
C THR A 165 -7.17 -7.73 4.54
N SER A 166 -6.30 -8.58 3.98
CA SER A 166 -5.37 -9.41 4.74
C SER A 166 -3.96 -8.79 4.79
N LYS A 167 -3.04 -9.41 5.53
CA LYS A 167 -1.62 -9.08 5.59
C LYS A 167 -0.78 -10.32 5.28
N PRO A 168 -0.21 -10.41 4.06
CA PRO A 168 -0.28 -9.44 2.96
C PRO A 168 -1.60 -9.50 2.20
N ASP A 169 -1.75 -8.61 1.21
CA ASP A 169 -2.83 -8.63 0.23
C ASP A 169 -2.36 -8.04 -1.10
N ILE A 170 -2.96 -8.42 -2.23
CA ILE A 170 -2.58 -7.94 -3.55
C ILE A 170 -3.82 -7.63 -4.37
N TYR A 171 -3.89 -6.41 -4.92
CA TYR A 171 -4.94 -5.96 -5.83
C TYR A 171 -4.32 -5.48 -7.13
N ARG A 172 -4.72 -6.05 -8.26
CA ARG A 172 -4.34 -5.59 -9.59
C ARG A 172 -5.37 -4.59 -10.10
N MET A 173 -4.93 -3.37 -10.32
CA MET A 173 -5.72 -2.28 -10.89
C MET A 173 -5.32 -2.08 -12.34
N GLU A 174 -6.28 -2.00 -13.25
CA GLU A 174 -6.06 -1.73 -14.67
C GLU A 174 -6.48 -0.31 -15.00
N PHE A 175 -5.59 0.43 -15.65
CA PHE A 175 -5.83 1.81 -16.07
C PHE A 175 -5.74 1.96 -17.59
N LYS A 176 -6.66 2.74 -18.18
CA LYS A 176 -6.57 3.29 -19.53
C LYS A 176 -6.32 4.79 -19.42
N GLY A 177 -5.07 5.21 -19.70
CA GLY A 177 -4.61 6.54 -19.32
C GLY A 177 -4.63 6.71 -17.81
N MET A 178 -5.45 7.64 -17.31
CA MET A 178 -5.64 7.90 -15.88
C MET A 178 -6.94 7.28 -15.32
N ASP A 179 -7.75 6.65 -16.16
CA ASP A 179 -9.04 6.10 -15.76
C ASP A 179 -8.89 4.65 -15.30
N LEU A 180 -9.36 4.37 -14.08
CA LEU A 180 -9.46 3.01 -13.55
C LEU A 180 -10.59 2.27 -14.29
N VAL A 181 -10.25 1.12 -14.89
CA VAL A 181 -11.23 0.33 -15.67
C VAL A 181 -11.53 -1.02 -15.06
N ASN A 182 -10.63 -1.57 -14.22
CA ASN A 182 -10.86 -2.85 -13.56
C ASN A 182 -9.99 -3.00 -12.32
N VAL A 183 -10.50 -3.70 -11.31
CA VAL A 183 -9.73 -4.13 -10.12
C VAL A 183 -9.97 -5.61 -9.88
N ARG A 184 -8.92 -6.34 -9.61
CA ARG A 184 -8.98 -7.76 -9.25
C ARG A 184 -8.07 -8.06 -8.06
N ARG A 185 -8.60 -8.68 -7.01
CA ARG A 185 -7.79 -9.27 -5.94
C ARG A 185 -7.10 -10.52 -6.48
N ILE A 186 -5.80 -10.64 -6.26
CA ILE A 186 -5.00 -11.79 -6.71
C ILE A 186 -4.29 -12.52 -5.57
N TRP A 187 -4.33 -11.99 -4.35
CA TRP A 187 -3.94 -12.74 -3.16
C TRP A 187 -5.09 -13.68 -2.78
N GLU A 188 -4.84 -14.98 -2.84
CA GLU A 188 -5.78 -15.98 -2.37
C GLU A 188 -5.44 -16.31 -0.91
N VAL A 189 -6.45 -16.21 -0.05
CA VAL A 189 -6.36 -16.61 1.36
C VAL A 189 -6.98 -18.00 1.44
N ASP A 190 -6.18 -19.00 1.81
CA ASP A 190 -6.66 -20.33 2.17
C ASP A 190 -7.35 -20.29 3.56
#